data_93bfecb41ead9852c07935e950ad6498
#
_entry.id   93bfecb41ead9852c07935e950ad6498
#
_cell.length_a   1.000
_cell.length_b   1.000
_cell.length_c   1.000
_cell.angle_alpha   90.00
_cell.angle_beta   90.00
_cell.angle_gamma   90.00
#
_symmetry.space_group_name_H-M   'P 1'
#
loop_
_entity.id
_entity.type
_entity.pdbx_description
1 polymer ?
#
loop_
_entity_poly.entity_id
_entity_poly.type
_entity_poly.pdbx_seq_one_letter_code
_entity_poly.pdbx_strand_id
1 'polypeptide(L)'
;YTLSLHDALPILNDLCKKAEQSVTDGVNYIILSDRFVDDTHAAIPSLLAVSAVHHHLISVQKRVQTALIVESGEIREVMHAALLLGYGASAINPYMAFAVLDELVRKGDVQMNYETAEKNYIKAIRKGLFKIMSKMGISTIRSYRGAKIFEAVGVSEELLRSYFGTQTSSIGGIRLEEVARDAIALHDAGFAAKEVSDILPHNGLFSFRKDGERHAWNPETISTLQLATRLGSYKKFKEFTSMVDGKDSPLFLRDFLGHKRNPIDIEKVEPVENIVKHFVTGAMSFGAISKEAHEALALAMNKLGARSNTGEGGEDSDRITGTYQGISLCSKTKQIASGRFGVTAEYLVHAEEIQIKVAQGAKPGEGGQLPGFKVDEVIAKTRHSIPGISLISPPPHHDIYSIEDLAQLIFDLKNVNPQARISVKLVAESGVGTIAAGVAKAKADLIVISGAEGGTGASPASSMRYAGISPEIGLSETQQTLVLNGLRGQVDRKSVV
;
A
#
# COMPACT_ATOMS: atom_id res chain seq x y z
N TYR A 1 -29.57 -21.30 6.32
CA TYR A 1 -28.75 -21.65 7.49
C TYR A 1 -28.45 -20.35 8.24
N THR A 2 -29.04 -20.18 9.40
CA THR A 2 -28.59 -19.17 10.36
C THR A 2 -27.18 -19.54 10.76
N LEU A 3 -26.19 -18.86 10.22
CA LEU A 3 -24.79 -19.03 10.60
C LEU A 3 -24.63 -18.60 12.06
N SER A 4 -24.67 -19.55 13.00
CA SER A 4 -24.05 -19.31 14.28
C SER A 4 -22.53 -19.39 14.10
N LEU A 5 -21.77 -18.68 14.92
CA LEU A 5 -20.30 -18.69 14.91
C LEU A 5 -19.71 -20.13 14.97
N HIS A 6 -20.46 -21.11 15.50
CA HIS A 6 -20.08 -22.52 15.58
C HIS A 6 -20.33 -23.31 14.29
N ASP A 7 -21.07 -22.75 13.31
CA ASP A 7 -21.51 -23.48 12.12
C ASP A 7 -20.61 -23.20 10.89
N ALA A 8 -19.75 -22.20 10.94
CA ALA A 8 -18.90 -21.84 9.80
C ALA A 8 -17.95 -22.97 9.37
N LEU A 9 -17.32 -23.66 10.31
CA LEU A 9 -16.42 -24.79 10.04
C LEU A 9 -17.15 -26.00 9.44
N PRO A 10 -18.29 -26.49 10.01
CA PRO A 10 -19.10 -27.53 9.41
C PRO A 10 -19.56 -27.21 7.98
N ILE A 11 -19.97 -25.98 7.70
CA ILE A 11 -20.46 -25.56 6.39
C ILE A 11 -19.35 -25.60 5.33
N LEU A 12 -18.15 -25.11 5.63
CA LEU A 12 -16.99 -25.18 4.72
C LEU A 12 -16.59 -26.62 4.45
N ASN A 13 -16.60 -27.48 5.48
CA ASN A 13 -16.32 -28.90 5.34
C ASN A 13 -17.36 -29.61 4.47
N ASP A 14 -18.65 -29.28 4.62
CA ASP A 14 -19.73 -29.82 3.80
C ASP A 14 -19.59 -29.38 2.34
N LEU A 15 -19.28 -28.09 2.10
CA LEU A 15 -18.98 -27.57 0.75
C LEU A 15 -17.83 -28.34 0.08
N CYS A 16 -16.74 -28.58 0.79
CA CYS A 16 -15.59 -29.32 0.29
C CYS A 16 -15.95 -30.79 -0.04
N LYS A 17 -16.71 -31.45 0.84
CA LYS A 17 -17.17 -32.84 0.61
C LYS A 17 -18.12 -32.94 -0.59
N LYS A 18 -19.05 -32.00 -0.74
CA LYS A 18 -19.96 -31.94 -1.90
C LYS A 18 -19.18 -31.76 -3.19
N ALA A 19 -18.19 -30.89 -3.21
CA ALA A 19 -17.31 -30.69 -4.37
C ALA A 19 -16.52 -31.97 -4.69
N GLU A 20 -15.99 -32.65 -3.68
CA GLU A 20 -15.29 -33.94 -3.85
C GLU A 20 -16.20 -35.02 -4.42
N GLN A 21 -17.42 -35.13 -3.90
CA GLN A 21 -18.41 -36.09 -4.41
C GLN A 21 -18.78 -35.81 -5.86
N SER A 22 -19.01 -34.53 -6.20
CA SER A 22 -19.30 -34.14 -7.59
C SER A 22 -18.21 -34.57 -8.57
N VAL A 23 -16.94 -34.43 -8.17
CA VAL A 23 -15.83 -34.91 -9.01
C VAL A 23 -15.84 -36.45 -9.11
N THR A 24 -16.14 -37.14 -8.02
CA THR A 24 -16.26 -38.60 -8.03
C THR A 24 -17.37 -39.08 -8.98
N ASP A 25 -18.45 -38.31 -9.04
CA ASP A 25 -19.60 -38.57 -9.94
C ASP A 25 -19.33 -38.14 -11.38
N GLY A 26 -18.10 -37.70 -11.71
CA GLY A 26 -17.68 -37.38 -13.06
C GLY A 26 -18.00 -35.96 -13.54
N VAL A 27 -18.31 -35.03 -12.61
CA VAL A 27 -18.60 -33.63 -12.96
C VAL A 27 -17.32 -32.90 -13.34
N ASN A 28 -17.28 -32.35 -14.56
CA ASN A 28 -16.13 -31.62 -15.10
C ASN A 28 -16.11 -30.12 -14.73
N TYR A 29 -17.24 -29.55 -14.34
CA TYR A 29 -17.38 -28.13 -14.01
C TYR A 29 -18.15 -27.98 -12.70
N ILE A 30 -17.54 -27.39 -11.70
CA ILE A 30 -18.18 -27.04 -10.43
C ILE A 30 -18.36 -25.53 -10.40
N ILE A 31 -19.59 -25.06 -10.18
CA ILE A 31 -19.93 -23.65 -10.03
C ILE A 31 -20.16 -23.37 -8.54
N LEU A 32 -19.31 -22.53 -7.97
CA LEU A 32 -19.52 -21.95 -6.63
C LEU A 32 -20.28 -20.63 -6.82
N SER A 33 -21.52 -20.59 -6.33
CA SER A 33 -22.43 -19.48 -6.57
C SER A 33 -23.04 -18.93 -5.27
N ASP A 34 -23.13 -17.60 -5.17
CA ASP A 34 -23.85 -16.88 -4.12
C ASP A 34 -25.22 -16.30 -4.57
N ARG A 35 -25.72 -16.73 -5.72
CA ARG A 35 -27.01 -16.22 -6.25
C ARG A 35 -28.24 -16.52 -5.39
N PHE A 36 -28.12 -17.48 -4.49
CA PHE A 36 -29.24 -17.91 -3.66
C PHE A 36 -29.20 -17.32 -2.25
N VAL A 37 -28.54 -16.18 -2.10
CA VAL A 37 -28.58 -15.38 -0.88
C VAL A 37 -29.98 -14.78 -0.72
N ASP A 38 -30.56 -14.99 0.46
CA ASP A 38 -31.87 -14.47 0.85
C ASP A 38 -31.80 -13.94 2.30
N ASP A 39 -32.91 -13.53 2.88
CA ASP A 39 -32.95 -12.98 4.25
C ASP A 39 -32.56 -13.97 5.35
N THR A 40 -32.45 -15.26 5.02
CA THR A 40 -32.09 -16.35 5.95
C THR A 40 -30.78 -17.03 5.63
N HIS A 41 -30.19 -16.78 4.46
CA HIS A 41 -28.98 -17.43 3.98
C HIS A 41 -27.91 -16.41 3.60
N ALA A 42 -26.87 -16.27 4.42
CA ALA A 42 -25.70 -15.48 4.11
C ALA A 42 -24.69 -16.25 3.23
N ALA A 43 -24.02 -15.56 2.34
CA ALA A 43 -22.99 -16.17 1.49
C ALA A 43 -21.69 -16.45 2.28
N ILE A 44 -21.04 -17.56 1.98
CA ILE A 44 -19.63 -17.76 2.32
C ILE A 44 -18.81 -16.81 1.43
N PRO A 45 -17.85 -16.03 1.96
CA PRO A 45 -17.00 -15.19 1.14
C PRO A 45 -16.36 -16.00 0.00
N SER A 46 -16.51 -15.50 -1.23
CA SER A 46 -16.19 -16.26 -2.44
C SER A 46 -14.71 -16.68 -2.52
N LEU A 47 -13.80 -15.85 -2.02
CA LEU A 47 -12.37 -16.18 -1.94
C LEU A 47 -12.12 -17.36 -0.98
N LEU A 48 -12.77 -17.37 0.18
CA LEU A 48 -12.65 -18.46 1.15
C LEU A 48 -13.22 -19.75 0.57
N ALA A 49 -14.40 -19.69 -0.06
CA ALA A 49 -15.06 -20.85 -0.66
C ALA A 49 -14.21 -21.49 -1.76
N VAL A 50 -13.71 -20.69 -2.72
CA VAL A 50 -12.91 -21.22 -3.84
C VAL A 50 -11.57 -21.78 -3.35
N SER A 51 -10.91 -21.10 -2.42
CA SER A 51 -9.63 -21.55 -1.87
C SER A 51 -9.78 -22.86 -1.08
N ALA A 52 -10.79 -22.94 -0.21
CA ALA A 52 -11.09 -24.17 0.55
C ALA A 52 -11.32 -25.36 -0.38
N VAL A 53 -12.22 -25.22 -1.35
CA VAL A 53 -12.51 -26.30 -2.33
C VAL A 53 -11.28 -26.65 -3.15
N HIS A 54 -10.52 -25.65 -3.63
CA HIS A 54 -9.29 -25.86 -4.39
C HIS A 54 -8.27 -26.69 -3.63
N HIS A 55 -7.96 -26.32 -2.39
CA HIS A 55 -6.95 -27.01 -1.59
C HIS A 55 -7.45 -28.38 -1.09
N HIS A 56 -8.73 -28.49 -0.76
CA HIS A 56 -9.33 -29.80 -0.45
C HIS A 56 -9.20 -30.78 -1.64
N LEU A 57 -9.57 -30.35 -2.85
CA LEU A 57 -9.45 -31.19 -4.05
C LEU A 57 -7.99 -31.55 -4.38
N ILE A 58 -7.03 -30.70 -4.03
CA ILE A 58 -5.60 -31.03 -4.12
C ILE A 58 -5.24 -32.13 -3.13
N SER A 59 -5.65 -32.02 -1.87
CA SER A 59 -5.34 -32.99 -0.82
C SER A 59 -5.86 -34.39 -1.10
N VAL A 60 -7.02 -34.47 -1.76
CA VAL A 60 -7.63 -35.73 -2.21
C VAL A 60 -7.27 -36.12 -3.67
N GLN A 61 -6.31 -35.42 -4.28
CA GLN A 61 -5.78 -35.71 -5.64
C GLN A 61 -6.80 -35.64 -6.77
N LYS A 62 -7.87 -34.86 -6.62
CA LYS A 62 -8.96 -34.72 -7.60
C LYS A 62 -8.97 -33.38 -8.34
N ARG A 63 -8.13 -32.40 -7.93
CA ARG A 63 -8.21 -31.01 -8.42
C ARG A 63 -8.08 -30.88 -9.95
N VAL A 64 -7.31 -31.71 -10.60
CA VAL A 64 -7.06 -31.64 -12.05
C VAL A 64 -8.20 -32.19 -12.90
N GLN A 65 -9.17 -32.87 -12.29
CA GLN A 65 -10.30 -33.52 -12.95
C GLN A 65 -11.46 -32.56 -13.21
N THR A 66 -11.48 -31.38 -12.58
CA THR A 66 -12.59 -30.43 -12.67
C THR A 66 -12.12 -28.98 -12.79
N ALA A 67 -12.93 -28.14 -13.41
CA ALA A 67 -12.77 -26.70 -13.40
C ALA A 67 -13.67 -26.08 -12.32
N LEU A 68 -13.12 -25.09 -11.56
CA LEU A 68 -13.88 -24.31 -10.59
C LEU A 68 -14.29 -22.99 -11.23
N ILE A 69 -15.58 -22.73 -11.28
CA ILE A 69 -16.16 -21.47 -11.75
C ILE A 69 -16.73 -20.74 -10.54
N VAL A 70 -16.39 -19.47 -10.36
CA VAL A 70 -16.93 -18.64 -9.27
C VAL A 70 -17.93 -17.66 -9.87
N GLU A 71 -19.18 -17.79 -9.45
CA GLU A 71 -20.27 -16.87 -9.77
C GLU A 71 -20.62 -16.09 -8.51
N SER A 72 -20.25 -14.80 -8.45
CA SER A 72 -20.38 -14.03 -7.20
C SER A 72 -20.71 -12.57 -7.43
N GLY A 73 -21.56 -12.04 -6.55
CA GLY A 73 -21.86 -10.62 -6.43
C GLY A 73 -20.71 -9.80 -5.83
N GLU A 74 -19.73 -10.43 -5.17
CA GLU A 74 -18.57 -9.75 -4.60
C GLU A 74 -17.57 -9.26 -5.65
N ILE A 75 -17.60 -9.83 -6.85
CA ILE A 75 -16.61 -9.54 -7.92
C ILE A 75 -16.95 -8.22 -8.58
N ARG A 76 -16.16 -7.17 -8.34
CA ARG A 76 -16.41 -5.82 -8.86
C ARG A 76 -15.22 -5.23 -9.57
N GLU A 77 -14.01 -5.58 -9.19
CA GLU A 77 -12.77 -4.96 -9.67
C GLU A 77 -11.64 -5.97 -9.89
N VAL A 78 -10.55 -5.47 -10.46
CA VAL A 78 -9.41 -6.30 -10.90
C VAL A 78 -8.82 -7.15 -9.77
N MET A 79 -8.71 -6.61 -8.54
CA MET A 79 -8.13 -7.34 -7.41
C MET A 79 -8.98 -8.57 -7.03
N HIS A 80 -10.31 -8.43 -7.02
CA HIS A 80 -11.21 -9.56 -6.74
C HIS A 80 -11.00 -10.69 -7.76
N ALA A 81 -10.94 -10.33 -9.06
CA ALA A 81 -10.66 -11.30 -10.12
C ALA A 81 -9.26 -11.93 -9.97
N ALA A 82 -8.26 -11.12 -9.64
CA ALA A 82 -6.87 -11.56 -9.46
C ALA A 82 -6.75 -12.57 -8.30
N LEU A 83 -7.37 -12.29 -7.16
CA LEU A 83 -7.38 -13.18 -5.99
C LEU A 83 -8.09 -14.50 -6.29
N LEU A 84 -9.31 -14.46 -6.84
CA LEU A 84 -10.06 -15.67 -7.14
C LEU A 84 -9.31 -16.60 -8.11
N LEU A 85 -8.74 -16.04 -9.17
CA LEU A 85 -7.91 -16.80 -10.12
C LEU A 85 -6.63 -17.31 -9.44
N GLY A 86 -5.97 -16.51 -8.63
CA GLY A 86 -4.77 -16.89 -7.88
C GLY A 86 -5.01 -18.05 -6.91
N TYR A 87 -6.18 -18.09 -6.28
CA TYR A 87 -6.58 -19.12 -5.32
C TYR A 87 -7.45 -20.23 -5.90
N GLY A 88 -7.47 -20.42 -7.22
CA GLY A 88 -7.95 -21.66 -7.80
C GLY A 88 -9.10 -21.56 -8.79
N ALA A 89 -9.76 -20.43 -8.96
CA ALA A 89 -10.81 -20.29 -9.97
C ALA A 89 -10.27 -20.51 -11.39
N SER A 90 -11.03 -21.21 -12.20
CA SER A 90 -10.77 -21.39 -13.63
C SER A 90 -11.44 -20.33 -14.47
N ALA A 91 -12.62 -19.87 -14.02
CA ALA A 91 -13.38 -18.78 -14.60
C ALA A 91 -14.15 -18.05 -13.49
N ILE A 92 -14.55 -16.81 -13.78
CA ILE A 92 -15.34 -15.97 -12.89
C ILE A 92 -16.55 -15.40 -13.62
N ASN A 93 -17.68 -15.29 -12.92
CA ASN A 93 -18.90 -14.62 -13.41
C ASN A 93 -19.33 -13.52 -12.41
N PRO A 94 -19.00 -12.25 -12.68
CA PRO A 94 -19.38 -11.11 -11.83
C PRO A 94 -20.83 -10.68 -12.10
N TYR A 95 -21.79 -11.53 -11.86
CA TYR A 95 -23.19 -11.32 -12.27
C TYR A 95 -23.81 -10.03 -11.75
N MET A 96 -23.49 -9.64 -10.51
CA MET A 96 -24.01 -8.40 -9.92
C MET A 96 -23.39 -7.16 -10.59
N ALA A 97 -22.10 -7.20 -10.96
CA ALA A 97 -21.50 -6.11 -11.71
C ALA A 97 -22.16 -5.92 -13.08
N PHE A 98 -22.54 -7.00 -13.75
CA PHE A 98 -23.29 -6.93 -15.00
C PHE A 98 -24.71 -6.38 -14.79
N ALA A 99 -25.40 -6.78 -13.73
CA ALA A 99 -26.73 -6.24 -13.39
C ALA A 99 -26.67 -4.74 -13.09
N VAL A 100 -25.67 -4.29 -12.33
CA VAL A 100 -25.45 -2.86 -12.04
C VAL A 100 -25.14 -2.07 -13.33
N LEU A 101 -24.32 -2.61 -14.23
CA LEU A 101 -24.06 -1.97 -15.52
C LEU A 101 -25.32 -1.81 -16.37
N ASP A 102 -26.18 -2.83 -16.41
CA ASP A 102 -27.46 -2.76 -17.13
C ASP A 102 -28.37 -1.67 -16.54
N GLU A 103 -28.42 -1.56 -15.22
CA GLU A 103 -29.19 -0.52 -14.56
C GLU A 103 -28.66 0.89 -14.83
N LEU A 104 -27.33 1.10 -14.76
CA LEU A 104 -26.69 2.38 -15.05
C LEU A 104 -26.92 2.83 -16.51
N VAL A 105 -26.91 1.88 -17.45
CA VAL A 105 -27.26 2.16 -18.85
C VAL A 105 -28.73 2.53 -18.99
N ARG A 106 -29.63 1.80 -18.33
CA ARG A 106 -31.08 2.11 -18.36
C ARG A 106 -31.43 3.45 -17.74
N LYS A 107 -30.72 3.85 -16.67
CA LYS A 107 -30.86 5.17 -16.02
C LYS A 107 -30.23 6.31 -16.82
N GLY A 108 -29.38 6.00 -17.83
CA GLY A 108 -28.69 7.00 -18.63
C GLY A 108 -27.43 7.56 -17.97
N ASP A 109 -26.97 6.98 -16.83
CA ASP A 109 -25.72 7.36 -16.18
C ASP A 109 -24.51 6.91 -17.01
N VAL A 110 -24.66 5.85 -17.79
CA VAL A 110 -23.69 5.38 -18.77
C VAL A 110 -24.25 5.55 -20.17
N GLN A 111 -23.69 6.50 -20.92
CA GLN A 111 -24.15 6.89 -22.28
C GLN A 111 -23.61 5.94 -23.36
N MET A 112 -23.97 4.66 -23.29
CA MET A 112 -23.70 3.64 -24.32
C MET A 112 -24.69 2.50 -24.17
N ASN A 113 -24.77 1.59 -25.16
CA ASN A 113 -25.59 0.39 -25.03
C ASN A 113 -24.94 -0.62 -24.06
N TYR A 114 -25.76 -1.51 -23.48
CA TYR A 114 -25.34 -2.50 -22.51
C TYR A 114 -24.23 -3.41 -23.03
N GLU A 115 -24.34 -3.93 -24.26
CA GLU A 115 -23.33 -4.81 -24.82
C GLU A 115 -21.94 -4.15 -24.91
N THR A 116 -21.89 -2.86 -25.21
CA THR A 116 -20.65 -2.07 -25.24
C THR A 116 -20.11 -1.85 -23.83
N ALA A 117 -20.98 -1.53 -22.87
CA ALA A 117 -20.60 -1.36 -21.47
C ALA A 117 -20.02 -2.67 -20.89
N GLU A 118 -20.68 -3.79 -21.12
CA GLU A 118 -20.24 -5.12 -20.70
C GLU A 118 -18.87 -5.48 -21.31
N LYS A 119 -18.72 -5.33 -22.63
CA LYS A 119 -17.44 -5.57 -23.32
C LYS A 119 -16.32 -4.69 -22.78
N ASN A 120 -16.61 -3.42 -22.46
CA ASN A 120 -15.64 -2.49 -21.89
C ASN A 120 -15.24 -2.89 -20.47
N TYR A 121 -16.19 -3.31 -19.64
CA TYR A 121 -15.91 -3.82 -18.29
C TYR A 121 -15.04 -5.08 -18.33
N ILE A 122 -15.40 -6.07 -19.13
CA ILE A 122 -14.61 -7.30 -19.31
C ILE A 122 -13.19 -6.95 -19.81
N LYS A 123 -13.07 -6.03 -20.77
CA LYS A 123 -11.78 -5.57 -21.28
C LYS A 123 -10.96 -4.86 -20.21
N ALA A 124 -11.58 -4.07 -19.33
CA ALA A 124 -10.90 -3.40 -18.22
C ALA A 124 -10.35 -4.41 -17.21
N ILE A 125 -11.17 -5.35 -16.74
CA ILE A 125 -10.74 -6.44 -15.84
C ILE A 125 -9.59 -7.24 -16.47
N ARG A 126 -9.73 -7.64 -17.73
CA ARG A 126 -8.70 -8.41 -18.44
C ARG A 126 -7.38 -7.65 -18.58
N LYS A 127 -7.42 -6.35 -18.92
CA LYS A 127 -6.22 -5.51 -18.99
C LYS A 127 -5.55 -5.37 -17.63
N GLY A 128 -6.35 -5.22 -16.56
CA GLY A 128 -5.83 -5.17 -15.20
C GLY A 128 -5.12 -6.46 -14.79
N LEU A 129 -5.72 -7.61 -15.08
CA LEU A 129 -5.10 -8.92 -14.83
C LEU A 129 -3.79 -9.09 -15.60
N PHE A 130 -3.76 -8.73 -16.89
CA PHE A 130 -2.53 -8.78 -17.67
C PHE A 130 -1.44 -7.86 -17.12
N LYS A 131 -1.81 -6.69 -16.60
CA LYS A 131 -0.87 -5.79 -15.95
C LYS A 131 -0.27 -6.41 -14.68
N ILE A 132 -1.09 -7.07 -13.84
CA ILE A 132 -0.61 -7.79 -12.64
C ILE A 132 0.32 -8.93 -13.05
N MET A 133 -0.11 -9.79 -13.97
CA MET A 133 0.67 -10.93 -14.44
C MET A 133 2.01 -10.49 -15.05
N SER A 134 2.00 -9.43 -15.86
CA SER A 134 3.20 -8.85 -16.47
C SER A 134 4.19 -8.35 -15.41
N LYS A 135 3.71 -7.66 -14.37
CA LYS A 135 4.56 -7.20 -13.26
C LYS A 135 5.18 -8.36 -12.48
N MET A 136 4.46 -9.47 -12.36
CA MET A 136 4.94 -10.69 -11.69
C MET A 136 5.80 -11.59 -12.60
N GLY A 137 5.95 -11.23 -13.88
CA GLY A 137 6.66 -12.06 -14.84
C GLY A 137 5.95 -13.37 -15.18
N ILE A 138 4.64 -13.46 -14.98
CA ILE A 138 3.85 -14.67 -15.22
C ILE A 138 3.06 -14.52 -16.53
N SER A 139 3.33 -15.38 -17.51
CA SER A 139 2.76 -15.27 -18.84
C SER A 139 1.45 -16.04 -19.06
N THR A 140 1.12 -17.00 -18.19
CA THR A 140 -0.09 -17.83 -18.35
C THR A 140 -0.93 -17.88 -17.07
N ILE A 141 -2.26 -17.93 -17.21
CA ILE A 141 -3.19 -18.10 -16.08
C ILE A 141 -2.92 -19.42 -15.32
N ARG A 142 -2.48 -20.47 -16.03
CA ARG A 142 -2.16 -21.74 -15.40
C ARG A 142 -1.01 -21.60 -14.39
N SER A 143 0.02 -20.84 -14.74
CA SER A 143 1.16 -20.57 -13.86
C SER A 143 0.83 -19.53 -12.78
N TYR A 144 -0.16 -18.67 -13.02
CA TYR A 144 -0.65 -17.68 -12.06
C TYR A 144 -1.40 -18.33 -10.89
N ARG A 145 -2.14 -19.41 -11.17
CA ARG A 145 -2.91 -20.15 -10.18
C ARG A 145 -1.98 -20.84 -9.17
N GLY A 146 -2.13 -20.54 -7.88
CA GLY A 146 -1.29 -21.08 -6.82
C GLY A 146 0.14 -20.54 -6.77
N ALA A 147 0.43 -19.43 -7.46
CA ALA A 147 1.77 -18.83 -7.53
C ALA A 147 2.20 -18.11 -6.23
N LYS A 148 1.33 -18.03 -5.20
CA LYS A 148 1.60 -17.37 -3.90
C LYS A 148 2.10 -15.92 -4.02
N ILE A 149 1.54 -15.17 -4.93
CA ILE A 149 1.92 -13.79 -5.20
C ILE A 149 1.20 -12.76 -4.33
N PHE A 150 0.31 -13.19 -3.47
CA PHE A 150 -0.41 -12.35 -2.52
C PHE A 150 0.19 -12.49 -1.13
N GLU A 151 0.25 -11.39 -0.41
CA GLU A 151 0.62 -11.36 0.99
C GLU A 151 -0.62 -11.38 1.86
N ALA A 152 -0.65 -12.25 2.86
CA ALA A 152 -1.68 -12.25 3.89
C ALA A 152 -1.18 -11.46 5.10
N VAL A 153 -1.93 -10.44 5.51
CA VAL A 153 -1.62 -9.59 6.66
C VAL A 153 -2.80 -9.59 7.62
N GLY A 154 -2.54 -9.88 8.88
CA GLY A 154 -3.58 -9.88 9.91
C GLY A 154 -4.56 -11.05 9.82
N VAL A 155 -4.15 -12.17 9.27
CA VAL A 155 -4.93 -13.42 9.20
C VAL A 155 -4.24 -14.50 10.02
N SER A 156 -5.00 -15.26 10.81
CA SER A 156 -4.44 -16.30 11.65
C SER A 156 -3.79 -17.42 10.83
N GLU A 157 -2.71 -17.97 11.36
CA GLU A 157 -2.00 -19.07 10.70
C GLU A 157 -2.88 -20.32 10.55
N GLU A 158 -3.77 -20.55 11.49
CA GLU A 158 -4.74 -21.65 11.45
C GLU A 158 -5.69 -21.54 10.25
N LEU A 159 -6.28 -20.34 10.03
CA LEU A 159 -7.15 -20.07 8.88
C LEU A 159 -6.40 -20.25 7.55
N LEU A 160 -5.17 -19.72 7.47
CA LEU A 160 -4.35 -19.83 6.27
C LEU A 160 -3.98 -21.28 5.95
N ARG A 161 -3.51 -22.03 6.93
CA ARG A 161 -3.15 -23.45 6.74
C ARG A 161 -4.34 -24.32 6.37
N SER A 162 -5.51 -24.06 6.95
CA SER A 162 -6.71 -24.85 6.71
C SER A 162 -7.28 -24.64 5.31
N TYR A 163 -7.27 -23.41 4.79
CA TYR A 163 -8.03 -23.06 3.59
C TYR A 163 -7.21 -22.39 2.47
N PHE A 164 -6.00 -21.90 2.76
CA PHE A 164 -5.14 -21.20 1.78
C PHE A 164 -3.81 -21.94 1.52
N GLY A 165 -3.76 -23.21 1.91
CA GLY A 165 -2.61 -24.08 1.65
C GLY A 165 -1.37 -23.66 2.45
N THR A 166 -0.28 -23.36 1.75
CA THR A 166 0.99 -22.97 2.37
C THR A 166 1.18 -21.46 2.47
N GLN A 167 0.10 -20.68 2.35
CA GLN A 167 0.18 -19.23 2.57
C GLN A 167 0.56 -18.95 4.01
N THR A 168 1.42 -17.96 4.22
CA THR A 168 1.85 -17.52 5.55
C THR A 168 1.51 -16.05 5.76
N SER A 169 1.43 -15.64 7.01
CA SER A 169 1.29 -14.24 7.40
C SER A 169 2.41 -13.87 8.35
N SER A 170 3.02 -12.72 8.16
CA SER A 170 4.04 -12.18 9.06
C SER A 170 3.45 -11.69 10.39
N ILE A 171 2.15 -11.45 10.42
CA ILE A 171 1.39 -11.05 11.60
C ILE A 171 0.07 -11.81 11.62
N GLY A 172 -0.21 -12.50 12.71
CA GLY A 172 -1.48 -13.18 12.94
C GLY A 172 -2.64 -12.19 13.12
N GLY A 173 -3.86 -12.70 13.18
CA GLY A 173 -5.03 -11.83 13.34
C GLY A 173 -6.33 -12.60 13.29
N ILE A 174 -7.25 -12.21 12.42
CA ILE A 174 -8.61 -12.74 12.32
C ILE A 174 -8.62 -14.24 12.05
N ARG A 175 -9.58 -14.91 12.66
CA ARG A 175 -9.87 -16.33 12.51
C ARG A 175 -11.13 -16.51 11.68
N LEU A 176 -11.54 -17.75 11.49
CA LEU A 176 -12.75 -18.08 10.75
C LEU A 176 -14.01 -17.46 11.36
N GLU A 177 -14.06 -17.36 12.70
CA GLU A 177 -15.18 -16.77 13.43
C GLU A 177 -15.36 -15.28 13.12
N GLU A 178 -14.25 -14.53 13.03
CA GLU A 178 -14.31 -13.12 12.65
C GLU A 178 -14.75 -12.95 11.20
N VAL A 179 -14.26 -13.78 10.29
CA VAL A 179 -14.70 -13.78 8.88
C VAL A 179 -16.19 -14.07 8.76
N ALA A 180 -16.68 -15.06 9.52
CA ALA A 180 -18.11 -15.39 9.55
C ALA A 180 -18.96 -14.25 10.13
N ARG A 181 -18.49 -13.60 11.20
CA ARG A 181 -19.16 -12.44 11.82
C ARG A 181 -19.27 -11.27 10.84
N ASP A 182 -18.21 -10.97 10.11
CA ASP A 182 -18.21 -9.90 9.10
C ASP A 182 -19.15 -10.21 7.94
N ALA A 183 -19.18 -11.48 7.48
CA ALA A 183 -20.12 -11.91 6.44
C ALA A 183 -21.58 -11.78 6.88
N ILE A 184 -21.89 -12.19 8.12
CA ILE A 184 -23.23 -12.05 8.71
C ILE A 184 -23.61 -10.58 8.88
N ALA A 185 -22.70 -9.74 9.38
CA ALA A 185 -22.96 -8.32 9.56
C ALA A 185 -23.26 -7.60 8.22
N LEU A 186 -22.54 -7.95 7.15
CA LEU A 186 -22.82 -7.45 5.82
C LEU A 186 -24.16 -7.93 5.27
N HIS A 187 -24.50 -9.21 5.49
CA HIS A 187 -25.79 -9.78 5.14
C HIS A 187 -26.93 -9.08 5.86
N ASP A 188 -26.85 -8.96 7.19
CA ASP A 188 -27.86 -8.29 8.00
C ASP A 188 -28.07 -6.84 7.59
N ALA A 189 -26.98 -6.12 7.32
CA ALA A 189 -27.06 -4.74 6.79
C ALA A 189 -27.77 -4.66 5.43
N GLY A 190 -27.56 -5.66 4.57
CA GLY A 190 -28.19 -5.73 3.25
C GLY A 190 -29.70 -6.02 3.30
N PHE A 191 -30.13 -6.89 4.22
CA PHE A 191 -31.53 -7.31 4.35
C PHE A 191 -32.36 -6.51 5.37
N ALA A 192 -31.71 -5.81 6.31
CA ALA A 192 -32.40 -4.97 7.31
C ALA A 192 -32.94 -3.65 6.75
N ALA A 193 -32.50 -3.22 5.59
CA ALA A 193 -32.95 -1.95 4.98
C ALA A 193 -34.40 -2.06 4.53
N LYS A 194 -35.33 -1.39 5.25
CA LYS A 194 -36.75 -1.33 4.91
C LYS A 194 -37.07 -0.43 3.70
N GLU A 195 -36.17 0.48 3.37
CA GLU A 195 -36.27 1.36 2.22
C GLU A 195 -34.93 1.36 1.48
N VAL A 196 -34.98 1.03 0.20
CA VAL A 196 -33.82 1.11 -0.69
C VAL A 196 -33.67 2.57 -1.10
N SER A 197 -32.60 3.22 -0.66
CA SER A 197 -32.25 4.55 -1.14
C SER A 197 -31.74 4.47 -2.58
N ASP A 198 -32.20 5.34 -3.46
CA ASP A 198 -31.65 5.50 -4.81
C ASP A 198 -30.21 6.05 -4.82
N ILE A 199 -29.76 6.55 -3.67
CA ILE A 199 -28.41 7.08 -3.49
C ILE A 199 -27.58 6.05 -2.73
N LEU A 200 -26.54 5.51 -3.40
CA LEU A 200 -25.58 4.63 -2.75
C LEU A 200 -24.81 5.36 -1.63
N PRO A 201 -24.68 4.76 -0.45
CA PRO A 201 -23.92 5.36 0.63
C PRO A 201 -22.47 5.55 0.20
N HIS A 202 -21.93 6.76 0.40
CA HIS A 202 -20.52 7.05 0.17
C HIS A 202 -19.72 6.70 1.43
N ASN A 203 -19.08 5.53 1.42
CA ASN A 203 -18.39 5.00 2.61
C ASN A 203 -17.16 5.80 3.06
N GLY A 204 -16.74 6.82 2.32
CA GLY A 204 -15.61 7.66 2.73
C GLY A 204 -14.23 6.99 2.67
N LEU A 205 -14.07 5.89 1.95
CA LEU A 205 -12.83 5.09 1.92
C LEU A 205 -11.57 5.90 1.55
N PHE A 206 -11.66 6.79 0.57
CA PHE A 206 -10.52 7.56 0.05
C PHE A 206 -10.53 9.04 0.45
N SER A 207 -11.62 9.50 1.03
CA SER A 207 -11.76 10.89 1.49
C SER A 207 -12.77 10.95 2.62
N PHE A 208 -12.52 11.80 3.60
CA PHE A 208 -13.42 11.97 4.74
C PHE A 208 -14.86 12.25 4.29
N ARG A 209 -15.80 11.52 4.92
CA ARG A 209 -17.25 11.77 4.89
C ARG A 209 -17.78 11.67 6.31
N LYS A 210 -18.77 12.52 6.63
CA LYS A 210 -19.29 12.65 8.01
C LYS A 210 -19.78 11.31 8.60
N ASP A 211 -20.43 10.50 7.75
CA ASP A 211 -21.00 9.22 8.16
C ASP A 211 -20.27 8.02 7.52
N GLY A 212 -19.04 8.24 7.03
CA GLY A 212 -18.18 7.22 6.42
C GLY A 212 -17.10 6.69 7.33
N GLU A 213 -16.09 6.05 6.74
CA GLU A 213 -14.94 5.53 7.46
C GLU A 213 -14.20 6.64 8.24
N ARG A 214 -13.63 6.26 9.35
CA ARG A 214 -12.84 7.15 10.18
C ARG A 214 -11.48 7.41 9.55
N HIS A 215 -11.10 8.69 9.53
CA HIS A 215 -9.78 9.13 9.08
C HIS A 215 -9.05 9.85 10.22
N ALA A 216 -7.76 9.58 10.37
CA ALA A 216 -6.92 10.33 11.32
C ALA A 216 -6.84 11.81 10.94
N TRP A 217 -6.78 12.08 9.63
CA TRP A 217 -6.81 13.41 9.05
C TRP A 217 -8.23 13.76 8.60
N ASN A 218 -8.98 14.38 9.48
CA ASN A 218 -10.36 14.85 9.26
C ASN A 218 -10.44 16.36 9.45
N PRO A 219 -11.56 17.02 9.11
CA PRO A 219 -11.69 18.48 9.23
C PRO A 219 -11.39 19.03 10.62
N GLU A 220 -11.73 18.29 11.69
CA GLU A 220 -11.51 18.72 13.06
C GLU A 220 -10.03 18.66 13.45
N THR A 221 -9.35 17.54 13.18
CA THR A 221 -7.91 17.40 13.47
C THR A 221 -7.09 18.42 12.67
N ILE A 222 -7.41 18.62 11.39
CA ILE A 222 -6.71 19.58 10.53
C ILE A 222 -6.93 21.01 11.02
N SER A 223 -8.17 21.41 11.31
CA SER A 223 -8.47 22.78 11.78
C SER A 223 -7.84 23.07 13.14
N THR A 224 -7.85 22.11 14.06
CA THR A 224 -7.21 22.25 15.38
C THR A 224 -5.70 22.41 15.26
N LEU A 225 -5.03 21.62 14.39
CA LEU A 225 -3.60 21.77 14.13
C LEU A 225 -3.28 23.15 13.50
N GLN A 226 -4.08 23.60 12.53
CA GLN A 226 -3.92 24.91 11.91
C GLN A 226 -4.09 26.06 12.93
N LEU A 227 -5.08 25.96 13.81
CA LEU A 227 -5.27 26.95 14.88
C LEU A 227 -4.11 26.92 15.86
N ALA A 228 -3.64 25.74 16.28
CA ALA A 228 -2.48 25.62 17.18
C ALA A 228 -1.25 26.32 16.59
N THR A 229 -0.96 26.12 15.33
CA THR A 229 0.21 26.74 14.66
C THR A 229 0.03 28.21 14.42
N ARG A 230 -1.12 28.68 13.92
CA ARG A 230 -1.39 30.10 13.65
C ARG A 230 -1.38 30.97 14.91
N LEU A 231 -1.89 30.44 16.03
CA LEU A 231 -1.98 31.15 17.31
C LEU A 231 -0.75 30.90 18.19
N GLY A 232 0.17 30.03 17.81
CA GLY A 232 1.27 29.59 18.67
C GLY A 232 0.76 28.98 20.00
N SER A 233 -0.41 28.32 19.97
CA SER A 233 -1.10 27.87 21.18
C SER A 233 -0.76 26.43 21.51
N TYR A 234 0.06 26.25 22.57
CA TYR A 234 0.37 24.92 23.10
C TYR A 234 -0.89 24.17 23.59
N LYS A 235 -1.87 24.88 24.13
CA LYS A 235 -3.15 24.30 24.56
C LYS A 235 -3.86 23.65 23.35
N LYS A 236 -3.96 24.38 22.24
CA LYS A 236 -4.56 23.85 21.00
C LYS A 236 -3.76 22.70 20.43
N PHE A 237 -2.44 22.72 20.52
CA PHE A 237 -1.60 21.62 20.12
C PHE A 237 -1.87 20.36 20.99
N LYS A 238 -2.09 20.54 22.30
CA LYS A 238 -2.48 19.41 23.16
C LYS A 238 -3.87 18.86 22.86
N GLU A 239 -4.83 19.69 22.47
CA GLU A 239 -6.14 19.23 21.98
C GLU A 239 -5.95 18.38 20.70
N PHE A 240 -5.15 18.86 19.75
CA PHE A 240 -4.82 18.09 18.55
C PHE A 240 -4.17 16.74 18.87
N THR A 241 -3.15 16.70 19.74
CA THR A 241 -2.49 15.44 20.09
C THR A 241 -3.44 14.47 20.76
N SER A 242 -4.37 14.95 21.60
CA SER A 242 -5.40 14.08 22.21
C SER A 242 -6.34 13.46 21.19
N MET A 243 -6.67 14.17 20.10
CA MET A 243 -7.50 13.65 19.01
C MET A 243 -6.78 12.57 18.20
N VAL A 244 -5.46 12.74 17.98
CA VAL A 244 -4.66 11.83 17.14
C VAL A 244 -4.17 10.62 17.94
N ASP A 245 -3.71 10.85 19.18
CA ASP A 245 -3.11 9.81 20.01
C ASP A 245 -4.13 9.14 20.96
N GLY A 246 -5.41 9.46 20.81
CA GLY A 246 -6.49 8.92 21.64
C GLY A 246 -6.61 7.41 21.51
N LYS A 247 -6.48 6.72 22.66
CA LYS A 247 -6.47 5.25 22.72
C LYS A 247 -7.83 4.59 22.46
N ASP A 248 -8.91 5.36 22.53
CA ASP A 248 -10.28 4.81 22.43
C ASP A 248 -10.66 4.38 21.02
N SER A 249 -9.80 4.68 20.04
CA SER A 249 -10.10 4.41 18.64
C SER A 249 -8.83 4.35 17.80
N PRO A 250 -8.02 3.30 17.93
CA PRO A 250 -6.79 3.14 17.17
C PRO A 250 -7.07 3.06 15.66
N LEU A 251 -6.25 3.73 14.88
CA LEU A 251 -6.30 3.72 13.42
C LEU A 251 -5.03 3.11 12.79
N PHE A 252 -3.93 3.13 13.52
CA PHE A 252 -2.63 2.64 13.09
C PHE A 252 -2.11 1.57 14.03
N LEU A 253 -1.25 0.67 13.56
CA LEU A 253 -0.65 -0.35 14.43
C LEU A 253 0.11 0.26 15.62
N ARG A 254 0.77 1.40 15.43
CA ARG A 254 1.46 2.12 16.50
C ARG A 254 0.55 2.60 17.62
N ASP A 255 -0.74 2.80 17.35
CA ASP A 255 -1.71 3.25 18.36
C ASP A 255 -1.99 2.16 19.42
N PHE A 256 -1.73 0.89 19.10
CA PHE A 256 -1.80 -0.23 20.04
C PHE A 256 -0.54 -0.35 20.93
N LEU A 257 0.55 0.38 20.59
CA LEU A 257 1.79 0.32 21.35
C LEU A 257 1.74 1.27 22.53
N GLY A 258 2.03 0.74 23.72
CA GLY A 258 2.18 1.53 24.94
C GLY A 258 3.64 1.87 25.21
N HIS A 259 3.89 3.06 25.74
CA HIS A 259 5.19 3.41 26.28
C HIS A 259 5.35 2.93 27.72
N LYS A 260 6.37 2.09 27.96
CA LYS A 260 6.78 1.78 29.33
C LYS A 260 7.47 3.01 29.93
N ARG A 261 6.86 3.60 30.95
CA ARG A 261 7.44 4.75 31.65
C ARG A 261 8.68 4.32 32.42
N ASN A 262 9.80 4.93 32.10
CA ASN A 262 11.07 4.76 32.82
C ASN A 262 11.68 6.16 32.96
N PRO A 263 11.24 6.97 33.95
CA PRO A 263 11.70 8.33 34.10
C PRO A 263 13.20 8.36 34.45
N ILE A 264 13.91 9.27 33.84
CA ILE A 264 15.30 9.59 34.13
C ILE A 264 15.43 11.07 34.45
N ASP A 265 16.57 11.47 35.05
CA ASP A 265 16.86 12.88 35.32
C ASP A 265 16.84 13.68 34.03
N ILE A 266 16.26 14.87 34.05
CA ILE A 266 16.08 15.74 32.88
C ILE A 266 17.41 16.06 32.19
N GLU A 267 18.51 16.16 32.94
CA GLU A 267 19.85 16.42 32.45
C GLU A 267 20.42 15.26 31.61
N LYS A 268 19.86 14.05 31.77
CA LYS A 268 20.23 12.86 31.01
C LYS A 268 19.36 12.67 29.74
N VAL A 269 18.30 13.46 29.59
CA VAL A 269 17.45 13.43 28.40
C VAL A 269 18.17 14.14 27.26
N GLU A 270 18.15 13.53 26.08
CA GLU A 270 18.75 14.12 24.88
C GLU A 270 18.11 15.49 24.59
N PRO A 271 18.90 16.56 24.39
CA PRO A 271 18.38 17.89 24.06
C PRO A 271 17.55 17.89 22.77
N VAL A 272 16.50 18.72 22.74
CA VAL A 272 15.59 18.84 21.59
C VAL A 272 16.37 19.15 20.29
N GLU A 273 17.39 19.99 20.37
CA GLU A 273 18.26 20.38 19.26
C GLU A 273 19.00 19.18 18.64
N ASN A 274 19.23 18.11 19.40
CA ASN A 274 19.79 16.88 18.88
C ASN A 274 18.70 15.95 18.36
N ILE A 275 17.59 15.82 19.08
CA ILE A 275 16.46 14.98 18.67
C ILE A 275 15.94 15.40 17.29
N VAL A 276 15.77 16.71 17.03
CA VAL A 276 15.25 17.21 15.74
C VAL A 276 16.14 16.87 14.56
N LYS A 277 17.45 16.68 14.76
CA LYS A 277 18.40 16.25 13.68
C LYS A 277 18.06 14.87 13.11
N HIS A 278 17.35 14.04 13.86
CA HIS A 278 16.89 12.74 13.40
C HIS A 278 15.64 12.78 12.53
N PHE A 279 14.97 13.93 12.44
CA PHE A 279 13.75 14.08 11.64
C PHE A 279 14.07 14.50 10.20
N VAL A 280 13.27 13.98 9.28
CA VAL A 280 13.30 14.32 7.85
C VAL A 280 11.86 14.46 7.36
N THR A 281 11.61 15.38 6.42
CA THR A 281 10.29 15.45 5.77
C THR A 281 10.06 14.24 4.89
N GLY A 282 8.79 13.89 4.65
CA GLY A 282 8.45 13.01 3.55
C GLY A 282 9.07 13.50 2.24
N ALA A 283 9.42 12.59 1.35
CA ALA A 283 10.00 12.90 0.04
C ALA A 283 8.89 13.38 -0.90
N MET A 284 8.64 14.68 -0.92
CA MET A 284 7.65 15.32 -1.78
C MET A 284 8.36 16.06 -2.91
N SER A 285 8.17 15.60 -4.15
CA SER A 285 8.84 16.17 -5.31
C SER A 285 8.22 17.49 -5.75
N PHE A 286 9.06 18.39 -6.24
CA PHE A 286 8.63 19.60 -6.94
C PHE A 286 7.80 19.21 -8.18
N GLY A 287 6.59 19.74 -8.27
CA GLY A 287 5.58 19.33 -9.24
C GLY A 287 4.47 18.43 -8.66
N ALA A 288 4.74 17.69 -7.58
CA ALA A 288 3.69 17.12 -6.73
C ALA A 288 3.18 18.17 -5.72
N ILE A 289 4.07 19.04 -5.24
CA ILE A 289 3.76 20.25 -4.46
C ILE A 289 4.30 21.48 -5.19
N SER A 290 3.84 22.68 -4.81
CA SER A 290 4.29 23.94 -5.42
C SER A 290 5.73 24.28 -5.03
N LYS A 291 6.34 25.22 -5.77
CA LYS A 291 7.68 25.73 -5.47
C LYS A 291 7.77 26.30 -4.05
N GLU A 292 6.80 27.12 -3.68
CA GLU A 292 6.73 27.78 -2.38
C GLU A 292 6.63 26.76 -1.23
N ALA A 293 5.81 25.73 -1.40
CA ALA A 293 5.69 24.66 -0.41
C ALA A 293 7.00 23.87 -0.27
N HIS A 294 7.66 23.57 -1.39
CA HIS A 294 8.94 22.85 -1.42
C HIS A 294 10.06 23.66 -0.75
N GLU A 295 10.12 24.97 -0.99
CA GLU A 295 11.06 25.89 -0.34
C GLU A 295 10.75 26.10 1.13
N ALA A 296 9.48 26.25 1.48
CA ALA A 296 9.05 26.42 2.88
C ALA A 296 9.43 25.20 3.75
N LEU A 297 9.33 24.00 3.21
CA LEU A 297 9.77 22.78 3.90
C LEU A 297 11.28 22.79 4.15
N ALA A 298 12.08 23.16 3.15
CA ALA A 298 13.53 23.25 3.30
C ALA A 298 13.92 24.31 4.34
N LEU A 299 13.31 25.49 4.22
CA LEU A 299 13.53 26.60 5.18
C LEU A 299 13.20 26.20 6.61
N ALA A 300 12.02 25.59 6.82
CA ALA A 300 11.58 25.17 8.14
C ALA A 300 12.53 24.14 8.77
N MET A 301 12.90 23.12 7.99
CA MET A 301 13.78 22.06 8.49
C MET A 301 15.21 22.55 8.70
N ASN A 302 15.73 23.42 7.85
CA ASN A 302 17.04 24.05 8.04
C ASN A 302 17.06 24.93 9.28
N LYS A 303 15.99 25.67 9.54
CA LYS A 303 15.84 26.50 10.75
C LYS A 303 15.86 25.65 12.04
N LEU A 304 15.25 24.45 11.99
CA LEU A 304 15.22 23.52 13.12
C LEU A 304 16.51 22.70 13.27
N GLY A 305 17.42 22.73 12.29
CA GLY A 305 18.58 21.84 12.25
C GLY A 305 18.26 20.42 11.76
N ALA A 306 17.04 20.18 11.31
CA ALA A 306 16.58 18.91 10.73
C ALA A 306 16.85 18.82 9.22
N ARG A 307 16.23 17.86 8.51
CA ARG A 307 16.42 17.65 7.06
C ARG A 307 15.11 17.71 6.30
N SER A 308 15.14 18.40 5.15
CA SER A 308 14.10 18.24 4.13
C SER A 308 14.58 17.31 3.02
N ASN A 309 13.65 16.59 2.39
CA ASN A 309 13.92 15.68 1.28
C ASN A 309 13.32 16.27 -0.01
N THR A 310 14.11 16.37 -1.07
CA THR A 310 13.69 16.95 -2.36
C THR A 310 12.61 16.12 -3.08
N GLY A 311 12.47 14.83 -2.74
CA GLY A 311 11.77 13.89 -3.62
C GLY A 311 12.52 13.66 -4.93
N GLU A 312 11.90 12.91 -5.84
CA GLU A 312 12.52 12.47 -7.10
C GLU A 312 12.52 13.52 -8.23
N GLY A 313 12.15 14.75 -7.94
CA GLY A 313 11.96 15.80 -8.97
C GLY A 313 13.14 16.74 -9.18
N GLY A 314 14.26 16.52 -8.50
CA GLY A 314 15.37 17.47 -8.47
C GLY A 314 15.10 18.68 -7.59
N GLU A 315 15.98 19.65 -7.66
CA GLU A 315 15.92 20.93 -6.96
C GLU A 315 16.44 22.03 -7.86
N ASP A 316 15.77 23.19 -7.86
CA ASP A 316 16.22 24.34 -8.66
C ASP A 316 17.62 24.80 -8.19
N SER A 317 18.54 24.99 -9.13
CA SER A 317 19.93 25.43 -8.85
C SER A 317 19.98 26.73 -8.03
N ASP A 318 19.02 27.64 -8.25
CA ASP A 318 18.94 28.90 -7.52
C ASP A 318 18.75 28.70 -5.99
N ARG A 319 18.23 27.55 -5.57
CA ARG A 319 18.06 27.21 -4.16
C ARG A 319 19.36 26.76 -3.47
N ILE A 320 20.32 26.26 -4.24
CA ILE A 320 21.58 25.72 -3.71
C ILE A 320 22.34 26.82 -2.94
N THR A 321 22.43 28.01 -3.52
CA THR A 321 23.05 29.18 -2.90
C THR A 321 22.02 30.14 -2.28
N GLY A 322 20.74 29.91 -2.54
CA GLY A 322 19.64 30.75 -2.11
C GLY A 322 19.45 30.74 -0.60
N THR A 323 19.16 31.90 -0.06
CA THR A 323 18.83 32.07 1.38
C THR A 323 17.59 32.94 1.56
N TYR A 324 16.86 32.67 2.61
CA TYR A 324 15.79 33.54 3.10
C TYR A 324 16.05 33.91 4.56
N GLN A 325 16.20 35.18 4.85
CA GLN A 325 16.58 35.69 6.18
C GLN A 325 17.85 35.01 6.75
N GLY A 326 18.84 34.74 5.89
CA GLY A 326 20.10 34.10 6.26
C GLY A 326 20.02 32.56 6.43
N ILE A 327 18.87 31.95 6.20
CA ILE A 327 18.67 30.49 6.29
C ILE A 327 18.66 29.91 4.87
N SER A 328 19.42 28.84 4.63
CA SER A 328 19.50 28.18 3.33
C SER A 328 18.16 27.62 2.88
N LEU A 329 17.86 27.72 1.57
CA LEU A 329 16.74 27.10 0.90
C LEU A 329 17.09 25.73 0.31
N CYS A 330 18.33 25.31 0.39
CA CYS A 330 18.81 24.02 -0.10
C CYS A 330 18.33 22.88 0.78
N SER A 331 17.73 21.85 0.21
CA SER A 331 17.34 20.63 0.92
C SER A 331 18.56 19.77 1.21
N LYS A 332 18.71 19.30 2.44
CA LYS A 332 19.87 18.50 2.87
C LYS A 332 19.84 17.06 2.37
N THR A 333 18.66 16.47 2.24
CA THR A 333 18.47 15.13 1.66
C THR A 333 18.02 15.25 0.22
N LYS A 334 18.83 14.72 -0.71
CA LYS A 334 18.55 14.74 -2.14
C LYS A 334 18.23 13.33 -2.62
N GLN A 335 17.00 13.14 -3.14
CA GLN A 335 16.55 11.85 -3.58
C GLN A 335 16.86 11.61 -5.06
N ILE A 336 17.28 10.39 -5.38
CA ILE A 336 17.44 9.88 -6.73
C ILE A 336 16.54 8.67 -6.92
N ALA A 337 15.84 8.61 -8.03
CA ALA A 337 14.99 7.50 -8.42
C ALA A 337 15.39 6.99 -9.81
N SER A 338 14.74 5.94 -10.28
CA SER A 338 15.02 5.33 -11.58
C SER A 338 15.01 6.34 -12.75
N GLY A 339 14.06 7.28 -12.75
CA GLY A 339 13.96 8.31 -13.78
C GLY A 339 15.07 9.38 -13.75
N ARG A 340 15.78 9.53 -12.64
CA ARG A 340 16.88 10.52 -12.42
C ARG A 340 16.56 11.95 -12.83
N PHE A 341 15.30 12.36 -12.73
CA PHE A 341 14.87 13.70 -13.07
C PHE A 341 15.54 14.77 -12.20
N GLY A 342 16.24 15.71 -12.82
CA GLY A 342 16.95 16.81 -12.14
C GLY A 342 18.21 16.35 -11.38
N VAL A 343 18.71 15.16 -11.61
CA VAL A 343 19.95 14.65 -10.98
C VAL A 343 21.14 15.11 -11.81
N THR A 344 21.90 16.05 -11.25
CA THR A 344 23.14 16.58 -11.83
C THR A 344 24.29 16.42 -10.82
N ALA A 345 25.54 16.59 -11.28
CA ALA A 345 26.68 16.62 -10.37
C ALA A 345 26.55 17.72 -9.31
N GLU A 346 26.09 18.92 -9.70
CA GLU A 346 25.82 20.03 -8.80
C GLU A 346 24.79 19.65 -7.73
N TYR A 347 23.69 19.00 -8.12
CA TYR A 347 22.67 18.50 -7.19
C TYR A 347 23.26 17.52 -6.16
N LEU A 348 24.11 16.58 -6.60
CA LEU A 348 24.67 15.55 -5.74
C LEU A 348 25.74 16.07 -4.77
N VAL A 349 26.63 16.97 -5.22
CA VAL A 349 27.74 17.48 -4.36
C VAL A 349 27.23 18.40 -3.24
N HIS A 350 26.03 18.95 -3.36
CA HIS A 350 25.41 19.79 -2.33
C HIS A 350 24.46 19.02 -1.40
N ALA A 351 24.49 17.69 -1.42
CA ALA A 351 23.73 16.85 -0.50
C ALA A 351 24.48 16.56 0.79
N GLU A 352 23.81 16.65 1.94
CA GLU A 352 24.29 16.01 3.18
C GLU A 352 23.92 14.51 3.22
N GLU A 353 22.81 14.16 2.55
CA GLU A 353 22.35 12.79 2.38
C GLU A 353 21.82 12.60 0.96
N ILE A 354 22.29 11.56 0.27
CA ILE A 354 21.77 11.12 -1.02
C ILE A 354 20.90 9.89 -0.77
N GLN A 355 19.63 9.94 -1.18
CA GLN A 355 18.69 8.86 -0.96
C GLN A 355 18.35 8.15 -2.26
N ILE A 356 18.73 6.88 -2.36
CA ILE A 356 18.32 6.00 -3.45
C ILE A 356 16.89 5.53 -3.17
N LYS A 357 15.95 5.92 -4.04
CA LYS A 357 14.55 5.49 -3.95
C LYS A 357 14.34 4.24 -4.80
N VAL A 358 14.11 3.09 -4.16
CA VAL A 358 13.80 1.85 -4.87
C VAL A 358 12.35 1.84 -5.33
N ALA A 359 11.41 2.15 -4.43
CA ALA A 359 9.97 2.20 -4.73
C ALA A 359 9.22 3.13 -3.76
N GLN A 360 7.89 3.18 -3.88
CA GLN A 360 7.00 3.98 -3.02
C GLN A 360 6.11 3.04 -2.19
N GLY A 361 6.00 3.28 -0.88
CA GLY A 361 5.26 2.42 0.04
C GLY A 361 3.76 2.34 -0.25
N ALA A 362 3.15 3.45 -0.69
CA ALA A 362 1.72 3.49 -1.03
C ALA A 362 1.36 2.77 -2.34
N LYS A 363 2.32 2.52 -3.22
CA LYS A 363 2.12 1.85 -4.51
C LYS A 363 3.34 1.03 -4.94
N PRO A 364 3.68 -0.03 -4.21
CA PRO A 364 4.77 -0.92 -4.60
C PRO A 364 4.61 -1.41 -6.04
N GLY A 365 5.71 -1.40 -6.80
CA GLY A 365 5.71 -1.89 -8.18
C GLY A 365 5.08 -0.97 -9.24
N GLU A 366 4.66 0.26 -8.94
CA GLU A 366 4.05 1.17 -9.94
C GLU A 366 4.95 2.32 -10.38
N GLY A 367 5.90 2.73 -9.56
CA GLY A 367 6.82 3.84 -9.84
C GLY A 367 6.20 5.23 -9.73
N GLY A 368 7.01 6.24 -10.03
CA GLY A 368 6.62 7.64 -10.04
C GLY A 368 6.02 8.07 -11.38
N GLN A 369 5.04 8.97 -11.34
CA GLN A 369 4.46 9.59 -12.53
C GLN A 369 4.11 11.04 -12.25
N LEU A 370 4.44 11.93 -13.20
CA LEU A 370 3.93 13.28 -13.25
C LEU A 370 3.24 13.49 -14.61
N PRO A 371 1.92 13.73 -14.63
CA PRO A 371 1.20 13.94 -15.88
C PRO A 371 1.68 15.18 -16.63
N GLY A 372 1.70 15.13 -17.95
CA GLY A 372 2.24 16.20 -18.80
C GLY A 372 1.62 17.57 -18.57
N PHE A 373 0.31 17.63 -18.28
CA PHE A 373 -0.37 18.90 -18.00
C PHE A 373 0.12 19.61 -16.71
N LYS A 374 0.84 18.91 -15.83
CA LYS A 374 1.51 19.49 -14.65
C LYS A 374 2.95 19.89 -14.91
N VAL A 375 3.52 19.49 -16.04
CA VAL A 375 4.91 19.79 -16.39
C VAL A 375 4.96 21.11 -17.13
N ASP A 376 5.05 22.21 -16.38
CA ASP A 376 5.28 23.56 -16.90
C ASP A 376 6.76 23.80 -17.23
N GLU A 377 7.10 25.00 -17.67
CA GLU A 377 8.47 25.37 -18.03
C GLU A 377 9.44 25.29 -16.83
N VAL A 378 8.99 25.66 -15.62
CA VAL A 378 9.83 25.66 -14.42
C VAL A 378 10.13 24.23 -13.97
N ILE A 379 9.10 23.38 -13.96
CA ILE A 379 9.25 21.96 -13.63
C ILE A 379 10.10 21.25 -14.69
N ALA A 380 9.87 21.54 -15.97
CA ALA A 380 10.64 20.95 -17.05
C ALA A 380 12.12 21.32 -16.97
N LYS A 381 12.44 22.60 -16.70
CA LYS A 381 13.82 23.09 -16.46
C LYS A 381 14.46 22.32 -15.30
N THR A 382 13.79 22.26 -14.13
CA THR A 382 14.34 21.60 -12.93
C THR A 382 14.56 20.11 -13.14
N ARG A 383 13.69 19.45 -13.92
CA ARG A 383 13.76 18.00 -14.19
C ARG A 383 14.59 17.66 -15.43
N HIS A 384 15.16 18.64 -16.12
CA HIS A 384 15.85 18.46 -17.39
C HIS A 384 14.99 17.74 -18.45
N SER A 385 13.76 18.22 -18.63
CA SER A 385 12.74 17.63 -19.51
C SER A 385 12.09 18.71 -20.39
N ILE A 386 11.03 18.34 -21.08
CA ILE A 386 10.27 19.22 -21.99
C ILE A 386 8.88 19.49 -21.39
N PRO A 387 8.40 20.76 -21.41
CA PRO A 387 7.05 21.09 -20.95
C PRO A 387 5.97 20.27 -21.68
N GLY A 388 4.92 19.90 -20.95
CA GLY A 388 3.78 19.18 -21.49
C GLY A 388 3.96 17.66 -21.66
N ILE A 389 5.16 17.13 -21.44
CA ILE A 389 5.43 15.69 -21.54
C ILE A 389 5.29 15.02 -20.20
N SER A 390 4.53 13.90 -20.15
CA SER A 390 4.42 13.09 -18.93
C SER A 390 5.75 12.43 -18.57
N LEU A 391 6.13 12.55 -17.30
CA LEU A 391 7.36 11.99 -16.75
C LEU A 391 7.07 10.73 -15.97
N ILE A 392 7.74 9.63 -16.30
CA ILE A 392 7.57 8.31 -15.68
C ILE A 392 8.92 7.87 -15.11
N SER A 393 8.90 7.48 -13.83
CA SER A 393 10.03 6.85 -13.16
C SER A 393 9.69 5.38 -12.94
N PRO A 394 10.28 4.45 -13.71
CA PRO A 394 9.93 3.02 -13.61
C PRO A 394 10.15 2.44 -12.22
N PRO A 395 9.35 1.47 -11.80
CA PRO A 395 9.58 0.67 -10.59
C PRO A 395 10.15 -0.71 -10.96
N PRO A 396 11.01 -1.30 -10.16
CA PRO A 396 11.94 -0.67 -9.24
C PRO A 396 12.98 0.16 -9.99
N HIS A 397 14.08 0.52 -9.38
CA HIS A 397 15.19 1.16 -10.09
C HIS A 397 15.61 0.27 -11.27
N HIS A 398 15.33 0.67 -12.52
CA HIS A 398 15.36 -0.22 -13.69
C HIS A 398 16.76 -0.70 -14.10
N ASP A 399 17.80 -0.13 -13.53
CA ASP A 399 19.21 -0.49 -13.73
C ASP A 399 19.83 -1.19 -12.52
N ILE A 400 19.02 -1.53 -11.51
CA ILE A 400 19.43 -2.32 -10.35
C ILE A 400 18.69 -3.66 -10.39
N TYR A 401 19.42 -4.72 -10.74
CA TYR A 401 18.90 -6.09 -10.83
C TYR A 401 19.41 -7.00 -9.73
N SER A 402 20.43 -6.55 -8.98
CA SER A 402 21.03 -7.30 -7.89
C SER A 402 21.53 -6.37 -6.79
N ILE A 403 21.94 -6.95 -5.66
CA ILE A 403 22.58 -6.22 -4.56
C ILE A 403 23.93 -5.64 -5.01
N GLU A 404 24.62 -6.30 -5.93
CA GLU A 404 25.90 -5.87 -6.48
C GLU A 404 25.73 -4.59 -7.31
N ASP A 405 24.69 -4.50 -8.11
CA ASP A 405 24.35 -3.27 -8.87
C ASP A 405 24.06 -2.10 -7.91
N LEU A 406 23.34 -2.38 -6.83
CA LEU A 406 23.09 -1.36 -5.79
C LEU A 406 24.38 -0.96 -5.09
N ALA A 407 25.25 -1.90 -4.77
CA ALA A 407 26.57 -1.63 -4.16
C ALA A 407 27.43 -0.75 -5.08
N GLN A 408 27.39 -1.00 -6.40
CA GLN A 408 28.07 -0.17 -7.38
C GLN A 408 27.53 1.26 -7.39
N LEU A 409 26.19 1.42 -7.41
CA LEU A 409 25.58 2.76 -7.36
C LEU A 409 25.93 3.49 -6.05
N ILE A 410 25.92 2.81 -4.91
CA ILE A 410 26.35 3.39 -3.62
C ILE A 410 27.81 3.85 -3.70
N PHE A 411 28.68 3.02 -4.25
CA PHE A 411 30.10 3.35 -4.44
C PHE A 411 30.29 4.58 -5.35
N ASP A 412 29.58 4.63 -6.49
CA ASP A 412 29.65 5.74 -7.42
C ASP A 412 29.19 7.07 -6.78
N LEU A 413 28.09 7.03 -6.02
CA LEU A 413 27.58 8.20 -5.29
C LEU A 413 28.54 8.66 -4.18
N LYS A 414 29.22 7.74 -3.49
CA LYS A 414 30.27 8.07 -2.53
C LYS A 414 31.47 8.72 -3.18
N ASN A 415 31.82 8.34 -4.42
CA ASN A 415 32.91 8.99 -5.18
C ASN A 415 32.51 10.40 -5.65
N VAL A 416 31.23 10.62 -6.00
CA VAL A 416 30.74 11.95 -6.37
C VAL A 416 30.69 12.90 -5.16
N ASN A 417 30.24 12.39 -4.01
CA ASN A 417 30.18 13.16 -2.78
C ASN A 417 30.59 12.30 -1.55
N PRO A 418 31.90 12.24 -1.23
CA PRO A 418 32.40 11.44 -0.11
C PRO A 418 31.86 11.85 1.26
N GLN A 419 31.42 13.07 1.41
CA GLN A 419 30.89 13.60 2.69
C GLN A 419 29.40 13.25 2.90
N ALA A 420 28.66 12.95 1.83
CA ALA A 420 27.26 12.63 1.94
C ALA A 420 27.04 11.22 2.51
N ARG A 421 26.02 11.09 3.36
CA ARG A 421 25.48 9.78 3.72
C ARG A 421 24.70 9.23 2.54
N ILE A 422 24.80 7.94 2.29
CA ILE A 422 23.97 7.26 1.30
C ILE A 422 22.89 6.47 2.02
N SER A 423 21.64 6.85 1.77
CA SER A 423 20.48 6.14 2.28
C SER A 423 19.78 5.36 1.16
N VAL A 424 19.17 4.24 1.50
CA VAL A 424 18.37 3.43 0.60
C VAL A 424 16.95 3.34 1.15
N LYS A 425 15.97 3.81 0.36
CA LYS A 425 14.55 3.75 0.72
C LYS A 425 13.93 2.49 0.13
N LEU A 426 13.51 1.60 1.03
CA LEU A 426 12.81 0.36 0.75
C LEU A 426 11.31 0.49 1.08
N VAL A 427 10.53 -0.47 0.63
CA VAL A 427 9.09 -0.55 0.91
C VAL A 427 8.85 -1.61 1.98
N ALA A 428 7.92 -1.32 2.91
CA ALA A 428 7.42 -2.30 3.85
C ALA A 428 6.59 -3.33 3.07
N GLU A 429 7.18 -4.51 2.90
CA GLU A 429 6.57 -5.70 2.28
C GLU A 429 7.20 -6.94 2.89
N SER A 430 6.59 -8.10 2.70
CA SER A 430 7.15 -9.36 3.21
C SER A 430 8.50 -9.65 2.57
N GLY A 431 9.51 -9.96 3.40
CA GLY A 431 10.88 -10.19 2.94
C GLY A 431 11.76 -8.93 2.90
N VAL A 432 11.23 -7.76 3.24
CA VAL A 432 12.02 -6.51 3.28
C VAL A 432 13.24 -6.60 4.18
N GLY A 433 13.17 -7.40 5.24
CA GLY A 433 14.31 -7.67 6.13
C GLY A 433 15.50 -8.31 5.39
N THR A 434 15.24 -9.24 4.49
CA THR A 434 16.28 -9.88 3.66
C THR A 434 16.91 -8.87 2.69
N ILE A 435 16.07 -8.03 2.06
CA ILE A 435 16.54 -6.96 1.18
C ILE A 435 17.40 -5.98 1.98
N ALA A 436 16.95 -5.58 3.17
CA ALA A 436 17.67 -4.67 4.05
C ALA A 436 19.05 -5.24 4.50
N ALA A 437 19.14 -6.54 4.73
CA ALA A 437 20.43 -7.20 5.02
C ALA A 437 21.39 -7.11 3.83
N GLY A 438 20.89 -7.27 2.61
CA GLY A 438 21.66 -7.03 1.39
C GLY A 438 22.12 -5.58 1.26
N VAL A 439 21.24 -4.61 1.51
CA VAL A 439 21.54 -3.17 1.49
C VAL A 439 22.61 -2.80 2.52
N ALA A 440 22.55 -3.38 3.72
CA ALA A 440 23.59 -3.19 4.75
C ALA A 440 24.95 -3.71 4.29
N LYS A 441 24.96 -4.90 3.67
CA LYS A 441 26.20 -5.48 3.08
C LYS A 441 26.73 -4.65 1.91
N ALA A 442 25.86 -3.99 1.14
CA ALA A 442 26.20 -3.06 0.07
C ALA A 442 26.76 -1.72 0.59
N LYS A 443 26.94 -1.56 1.90
CA LYS A 443 27.55 -0.38 2.56
C LYS A 443 26.70 0.91 2.49
N ALA A 444 25.39 0.79 2.46
CA ALA A 444 24.53 1.94 2.73
C ALA A 444 24.72 2.43 4.18
N ASP A 445 24.69 3.74 4.39
CA ASP A 445 24.81 4.33 5.74
C ASP A 445 23.47 4.30 6.49
N LEU A 446 22.34 4.32 5.76
CA LEU A 446 21.01 4.41 6.32
C LEU A 446 20.01 3.61 5.49
N ILE A 447 19.10 2.91 6.15
CA ILE A 447 17.97 2.23 5.52
C ILE A 447 16.67 2.93 5.96
N VAL A 448 15.85 3.31 4.99
CA VAL A 448 14.55 3.93 5.19
C VAL A 448 13.46 2.95 4.80
N ILE A 449 12.55 2.64 5.70
CA ILE A 449 11.38 1.78 5.45
C ILE A 449 10.16 2.65 5.25
N SER A 450 9.55 2.58 4.08
CA SER A 450 8.34 3.33 3.69
C SER A 450 7.13 2.41 3.68
N GLY A 451 6.11 2.72 4.46
CA GLY A 451 4.86 1.96 4.50
C GLY A 451 3.77 2.53 3.58
N ALA A 452 2.57 1.94 3.66
CA ALA A 452 1.39 2.31 2.88
C ALA A 452 1.01 3.81 3.00
N GLU A 453 1.34 4.43 4.13
CA GLU A 453 1.14 5.86 4.38
C GLU A 453 2.17 6.76 3.67
N GLY A 454 3.22 6.17 3.11
CA GLY A 454 4.26 6.87 2.35
C GLY A 454 3.74 7.45 1.05
N GLY A 455 2.97 8.50 1.16
CA GLY A 455 2.07 9.11 0.21
C GLY A 455 2.58 9.28 -1.22
N THR A 456 1.63 9.44 -2.12
CA THR A 456 1.87 9.71 -3.54
C THR A 456 0.81 10.65 -4.06
N GLY A 457 1.21 11.62 -4.90
CA GLY A 457 0.29 12.56 -5.54
C GLY A 457 -0.57 11.93 -6.65
N ALA A 458 -0.26 10.72 -7.09
CA ALA A 458 -0.95 10.05 -8.19
C ALA A 458 -0.91 8.53 -8.01
N SER A 459 -1.76 8.00 -7.12
CA SER A 459 -1.95 6.57 -6.95
C SER A 459 -3.34 6.15 -7.40
N PRO A 460 -3.48 5.05 -8.17
CA PRO A 460 -4.78 4.47 -8.44
C PRO A 460 -5.49 4.06 -7.13
N ALA A 461 -6.81 4.16 -7.10
CA ALA A 461 -7.63 3.77 -5.95
C ALA A 461 -7.38 2.31 -5.54
N SER A 462 -7.19 1.42 -6.51
CA SER A 462 -6.84 0.02 -6.27
C SER A 462 -5.51 -0.16 -5.53
N SER A 463 -4.49 0.64 -5.85
CA SER A 463 -3.21 0.58 -5.14
C SER A 463 -3.33 1.11 -3.72
N MET A 464 -4.05 2.21 -3.50
CA MET A 464 -4.29 2.74 -2.15
C MET A 464 -5.04 1.73 -1.27
N ARG A 465 -5.90 0.90 -1.85
CA ARG A 465 -6.69 -0.07 -1.11
C ARG A 465 -5.98 -1.38 -0.84
N TYR A 466 -5.18 -1.86 -1.80
CA TYR A 466 -4.69 -3.24 -1.80
C TYR A 466 -3.17 -3.39 -1.81
N ALA A 467 -2.42 -2.30 -1.98
CA ALA A 467 -0.97 -2.35 -2.01
C ALA A 467 -0.37 -1.60 -0.81
N GLY A 468 0.81 -2.06 -0.39
CA GLY A 468 1.49 -1.51 0.77
C GLY A 468 0.94 -2.03 2.10
N ILE A 469 1.85 -2.13 3.07
CA ILE A 469 1.54 -2.52 4.45
C ILE A 469 2.03 -1.44 5.42
N SER A 470 1.64 -1.58 6.68
CA SER A 470 2.07 -0.67 7.74
C SER A 470 3.60 -0.62 7.88
N PRO A 471 4.22 0.57 8.02
CA PRO A 471 5.67 0.69 8.14
C PRO A 471 6.22 0.01 9.39
N GLU A 472 5.42 -0.13 10.45
CA GLU A 472 5.81 -0.80 11.69
C GLU A 472 6.12 -2.28 11.45
N ILE A 473 5.38 -2.96 10.56
CA ILE A 473 5.65 -4.37 10.21
C ILE A 473 6.98 -4.49 9.49
N GLY A 474 7.19 -3.70 8.44
CA GLY A 474 8.45 -3.73 7.68
C GLY A 474 9.66 -3.31 8.50
N LEU A 475 9.50 -2.32 9.40
CA LEU A 475 10.57 -1.89 10.30
C LEU A 475 10.93 -2.98 11.32
N SER A 476 9.93 -3.66 11.89
CA SER A 476 10.12 -4.76 12.83
C SER A 476 10.84 -5.93 12.18
N GLU A 477 10.42 -6.36 10.99
CA GLU A 477 11.07 -7.41 10.22
C GLU A 477 12.53 -7.05 9.89
N THR A 478 12.76 -5.82 9.42
CA THR A 478 14.09 -5.29 9.13
C THR A 478 14.99 -5.32 10.38
N GLN A 479 14.47 -4.86 11.52
CA GLN A 479 15.19 -4.89 12.80
C GLN A 479 15.63 -6.30 13.17
N GLN A 480 14.69 -7.24 13.16
CA GLN A 480 14.94 -8.61 13.55
C GLN A 480 15.95 -9.28 12.63
N THR A 481 15.80 -9.11 11.32
CA THR A 481 16.70 -9.69 10.33
C THR A 481 18.12 -9.13 10.45
N LEU A 482 18.28 -7.82 10.63
CA LEU A 482 19.59 -7.20 10.81
C LEU A 482 20.27 -7.66 12.12
N VAL A 483 19.53 -7.83 13.19
CA VAL A 483 20.05 -8.36 14.47
C VAL A 483 20.51 -9.81 14.31
N LEU A 484 19.65 -10.67 13.73
CA LEU A 484 19.95 -12.08 13.49
C LEU A 484 21.21 -12.29 12.64
N ASN A 485 21.48 -11.38 11.71
CA ASN A 485 22.64 -11.43 10.82
C ASN A 485 23.87 -10.65 11.34
N GLY A 486 23.83 -10.06 12.54
CA GLY A 486 24.93 -9.25 13.08
C GLY A 486 25.18 -7.94 12.32
N LEU A 487 24.21 -7.47 11.52
CA LEU A 487 24.35 -6.30 10.64
C LEU A 487 23.78 -5.03 11.27
N ARG A 488 23.06 -5.14 12.38
CA ARG A 488 22.34 -4.02 12.95
C ARG A 488 23.20 -2.81 13.30
N GLY A 489 24.43 -3.05 13.78
CA GLY A 489 25.38 -2.00 14.11
C GLY A 489 26.07 -1.33 12.92
N GLN A 490 25.88 -1.83 11.70
CA GLN A 490 26.55 -1.33 10.49
C GLN A 490 25.75 -0.22 9.78
N VAL A 491 24.47 -0.09 10.06
CA VAL A 491 23.57 0.87 9.41
C VAL A 491 22.71 1.59 10.43
N ASP A 492 22.48 2.87 10.20
CA ASP A 492 21.38 3.61 10.83
C ASP A 492 20.07 3.25 10.16
N ARG A 493 18.94 3.55 10.81
CA ARG A 493 17.62 3.27 10.24
C ARG A 493 16.62 4.32 10.68
N LYS A 494 15.81 4.71 9.73
CA LYS A 494 14.66 5.58 9.94
C LYS A 494 13.43 4.92 9.36
N SER A 495 12.34 4.97 10.09
CA SER A 495 11.04 4.76 9.46
C SER A 495 10.53 6.11 8.96
N VAL A 496 10.04 6.14 7.74
CA VAL A 496 9.32 7.28 7.21
C VAL A 496 7.85 6.90 7.17
N VAL A 497 7.11 7.57 7.96
CA VAL A 497 5.65 7.46 8.00
C VAL A 497 5.04 8.48 7.05
#